data_f44a5f1f3df46d9f0f21a320bf3e1b5e
#
_entry.id   f44a5f1f3df46d9f0f21a320bf3e1b5e
#
_cell.length_a   1.000
_cell.length_b   1.000
_cell.length_c   1.000
_cell.angle_alpha   90.00
_cell.angle_beta   90.00
_cell.angle_gamma   90.00
#
_symmetry.space_group_name_H-M   'P 1'
#
loop_
_entity.id
_entity.type
_entity.pdbx_description
1 polymer ?
#
loop_
_entity_poly.entity_id
_entity_poly.type
_entity_poly.pdbx_seq_one_letter_code
_entity_poly.pdbx_strand_id
1 'polypeptide(L)'
;MNCWKCGANNADDCMFCEECGADLRKPPVPPTPNPAQTAGAAPPVPPAPNPARPVGAPQGQPAASAGQTVTVSIPNPKRMMPFAMRALQFLKQHLLAVILLLMVLAALITGISVGNYLSNPKRVVDQYFSALKKGNWEKAYSQLYVKESDFVNYDAYEAMMEREAKLYTGIGSYRIHEDGASSGTKKSKGSKDDAERLMRTYTVDYVTDRSTSNEMSVEVVKLSKKKFLFFPEYQISASSMLGSFTVSAPGYAKVTVDGIPIDSYKTDADEENNYQYYSIDAIFHGVHEVSASSELTEEYTTTGSEAVDIYSSDMPILDSVVDTIFETAKSDLDQMITAACQGATLEDNTMSDAYEDYFYDSFYEKEETGMHNVKVTSYRDISEQTVFDGDFTYSCGIAYDYTYDNCYYDSQYQSSTRKWVDVLTSDPEESTGEAYLTYSYNGKEWYLSDIISNYAYGGGY
;
A
#
# COMPACT_ATOMS: atom_id res chain seq x y z
N MET A 1 31.75 -13.93 -7.56
CA MET A 1 32.03 -12.52 -7.13
C MET A 1 31.53 -12.26 -5.72
N ASN A 2 32.20 -11.35 -4.96
CA ASN A 2 31.73 -11.03 -3.60
C ASN A 2 30.73 -9.88 -3.64
N CYS A 3 29.66 -10.01 -2.89
CA CYS A 3 28.65 -8.96 -2.76
C CYS A 3 29.24 -7.72 -2.07
N TRP A 4 29.10 -6.55 -2.69
CA TRP A 4 29.56 -5.27 -2.16
C TRP A 4 28.79 -4.80 -0.91
N LYS A 5 27.57 -5.36 -0.66
CA LYS A 5 26.71 -4.95 0.45
C LYS A 5 26.89 -5.83 1.70
N CYS A 6 26.99 -7.16 1.55
CA CYS A 6 27.09 -8.08 2.69
C CYS A 6 28.37 -8.92 2.72
N GLY A 7 29.20 -8.88 1.67
CA GLY A 7 30.45 -9.64 1.57
C GLY A 7 30.26 -11.12 1.18
N ALA A 8 29.04 -11.61 1.01
CA ALA A 8 28.79 -13.00 0.64
C ALA A 8 29.36 -13.33 -0.74
N ASN A 9 29.87 -14.56 -0.89
CA ASN A 9 30.42 -15.04 -2.15
C ASN A 9 29.32 -15.64 -3.01
N ASN A 10 29.12 -15.07 -4.21
CA ASN A 10 28.10 -15.49 -5.18
C ASN A 10 28.79 -16.03 -6.44
N ALA A 11 28.08 -16.83 -7.23
CA ALA A 11 28.55 -17.25 -8.53
C ALA A 11 28.79 -16.04 -9.45
N ASP A 12 29.72 -16.17 -10.41
CA ASP A 12 30.16 -15.03 -11.23
C ASP A 12 29.11 -14.54 -12.23
N ASP A 13 28.08 -15.31 -12.46
CA ASP A 13 26.93 -15.06 -13.33
C ASP A 13 25.68 -14.55 -12.59
N CYS A 14 25.72 -14.50 -11.26
CA CYS A 14 24.59 -14.00 -10.46
C CYS A 14 24.36 -12.50 -10.65
N MET A 15 23.14 -12.12 -10.98
CA MET A 15 22.73 -10.70 -11.10
C MET A 15 22.41 -10.07 -9.75
N PHE A 16 21.98 -10.89 -8.79
CA PHE A 16 21.61 -10.46 -7.43
C PHE A 16 22.32 -11.34 -6.40
N CYS A 17 22.62 -10.78 -5.25
CA CYS A 17 23.21 -11.54 -4.15
C CYS A 17 22.18 -12.48 -3.53
N GLU A 18 22.50 -13.76 -3.44
CA GLU A 18 21.63 -14.80 -2.88
C GLU A 18 21.35 -14.61 -1.38
N GLU A 19 22.26 -13.91 -0.66
CA GLU A 19 22.13 -13.70 0.79
C GLU A 19 21.35 -12.43 1.16
N CYS A 20 21.49 -11.34 0.36
CA CYS A 20 20.91 -10.05 0.75
C CYS A 20 20.11 -9.33 -0.35
N GLY A 21 19.93 -9.97 -1.52
CA GLY A 21 19.18 -9.43 -2.65
C GLY A 21 19.79 -8.22 -3.35
N ALA A 22 21.01 -7.79 -3.00
CA ALA A 22 21.64 -6.63 -3.63
C ALA A 22 21.98 -6.90 -5.11
N ASP A 23 21.69 -5.94 -6.00
CA ASP A 23 22.09 -6.00 -7.41
C ASP A 23 23.61 -5.91 -7.55
N LEU A 24 24.22 -6.98 -8.02
CA LEU A 24 25.66 -7.10 -8.14
C LEU A 24 26.24 -6.40 -9.39
N ARG A 25 25.40 -5.96 -10.31
CA ARG A 25 25.78 -5.24 -11.53
C ARG A 25 26.01 -3.75 -11.30
N LYS A 26 25.51 -3.20 -10.19
CA LYS A 26 25.60 -1.78 -9.87
C LYS A 26 26.35 -1.59 -8.54
N PRO A 27 27.69 -1.43 -8.55
CA PRO A 27 28.38 -1.03 -7.33
C PRO A 27 27.88 0.35 -6.89
N PRO A 28 27.82 0.62 -5.56
CA PRO A 28 27.38 1.91 -5.07
C PRO A 28 28.24 3.03 -5.65
N VAL A 29 27.61 4.02 -6.25
CA VAL A 29 28.30 5.26 -6.65
C VAL A 29 28.71 5.96 -5.36
N PRO A 30 29.98 6.29 -5.13
CA PRO A 30 30.37 7.07 -3.98
C PRO A 30 29.60 8.38 -3.96
N PRO A 31 29.12 8.86 -2.80
CA PRO A 31 28.44 10.13 -2.74
C PRO A 31 29.38 11.23 -3.25
N THR A 32 28.93 11.92 -4.29
CA THR A 32 29.64 13.12 -4.80
C THR A 32 29.67 14.15 -3.67
N PRO A 33 30.86 14.69 -3.31
CA PRO A 33 30.91 15.72 -2.29
C PRO A 33 30.18 16.96 -2.78
N ASN A 34 29.23 17.43 -1.96
CA ASN A 34 28.44 18.62 -2.21
C ASN A 34 29.37 19.84 -2.27
N PRO A 35 29.45 20.63 -3.36
CA PRO A 35 30.38 21.74 -3.52
C PRO A 35 30.13 22.99 -2.66
N ALA A 36 29.25 22.90 -1.65
CA ALA A 36 28.83 24.04 -0.83
C ALA A 36 29.47 24.11 0.59
N GLN A 37 30.49 23.30 0.89
CA GLN A 37 31.16 23.34 2.21
C GLN A 37 32.69 23.44 2.12
N THR A 38 33.20 24.40 1.34
CA THR A 38 34.59 24.83 1.42
C THR A 38 34.67 26.34 1.67
N ALA A 39 34.33 26.73 2.90
CA ALA A 39 34.78 28.03 3.44
C ALA A 39 35.06 27.81 4.93
N GLY A 40 36.33 27.90 5.28
CA GLY A 40 36.89 27.50 6.54
C GLY A 40 36.36 28.24 7.77
N ALA A 41 36.27 27.48 8.83
CA ALA A 41 36.43 28.02 10.19
C ALA A 41 37.32 27.03 10.96
N ALA A 42 38.43 27.52 11.41
CA ALA A 42 39.35 26.83 12.30
C ALA A 42 38.67 26.45 13.61
N PRO A 43 39.03 25.33 14.25
CA PRO A 43 38.46 24.92 15.52
C PRO A 43 38.79 25.92 16.63
N PRO A 44 37.85 26.24 17.54
CA PRO A 44 38.15 27.11 18.66
C PRO A 44 39.11 26.44 19.65
N VAL A 45 40.15 27.17 20.00
CA VAL A 45 41.12 26.82 21.03
C VAL A 45 40.42 26.80 22.39
N PRO A 46 40.70 25.81 23.28
CA PRO A 46 40.14 25.75 24.64
C PRO A 46 40.64 26.96 25.47
N PRO A 47 39.82 27.58 26.31
CA PRO A 47 40.26 28.67 27.17
C PRO A 47 41.24 28.19 28.23
N ALA A 48 42.37 28.91 28.38
CA ALA A 48 43.39 28.72 29.39
C ALA A 48 42.85 28.87 30.82
N PRO A 49 43.39 28.14 31.81
CA PRO A 49 42.95 28.24 33.19
C PRO A 49 43.37 29.57 33.82
N ASN A 50 42.44 30.17 34.55
CA ASN A 50 42.62 31.39 35.29
C ASN A 50 43.67 31.25 36.41
N PRO A 51 44.61 32.19 36.58
CA PRO A 51 45.62 32.08 37.62
C PRO A 51 45.04 32.36 39.02
N ALA A 52 45.50 31.54 39.95
CA ALA A 52 45.18 31.60 41.36
C ALA A 52 45.53 32.96 42.00
N ARG A 53 44.62 33.49 42.79
CA ARG A 53 44.77 34.69 43.61
C ARG A 53 45.58 34.32 44.85
N PRO A 54 46.62 35.07 45.23
CA PRO A 54 47.46 34.76 46.37
C PRO A 54 46.79 35.07 47.68
N VAL A 55 47.00 34.16 48.62
CA VAL A 55 46.66 34.26 50.03
C VAL A 55 47.66 35.23 50.67
N GLY A 56 47.17 36.33 51.24
CA GLY A 56 47.96 37.22 52.08
C GLY A 56 47.73 36.90 53.55
N ALA A 57 48.82 36.62 54.23
CA ALA A 57 48.87 36.32 55.64
C ALA A 57 48.88 37.60 56.54
N PRO A 58 48.76 37.44 57.83
CA PRO A 58 48.17 38.41 58.74
C PRO A 58 49.20 39.31 59.45
N GLN A 59 48.82 40.44 59.82
CA GLN A 59 49.56 41.19 60.88
C GLN A 59 48.65 42.20 61.61
N GLY A 60 48.68 42.11 62.89
CA GLY A 60 48.89 43.20 63.79
C GLY A 60 47.80 43.54 64.78
N GLN A 61 47.83 43.03 65.99
CA GLN A 61 47.30 43.71 67.16
C GLN A 61 48.14 44.99 67.46
N PRO A 62 47.62 45.97 68.23
CA PRO A 62 47.16 45.80 69.63
C PRO A 62 46.09 46.73 70.16
N ALA A 63 45.66 46.33 71.32
CA ALA A 63 45.40 47.03 72.55
C ALA A 63 44.07 47.85 72.81
N ALA A 64 43.37 47.26 73.71
CA ALA A 64 42.81 47.86 74.89
C ALA A 64 41.75 49.02 74.79
N SER A 65 40.54 48.74 75.22
CA SER A 65 39.99 49.42 76.37
C SER A 65 38.60 48.93 76.72
N ALA A 66 38.42 48.71 78.03
CA ALA A 66 37.27 48.87 78.87
C ALA A 66 35.94 48.10 78.56
N GLY A 67 35.72 47.15 79.36
CA GLY A 67 34.56 46.78 80.21
C GLY A 67 33.18 47.21 79.75
N GLN A 68 32.43 46.26 79.21
CA GLN A 68 31.01 46.19 79.47
C GLN A 68 30.65 44.69 79.65
N THR A 69 30.31 44.33 80.89
CA THR A 69 29.74 43.09 81.30
C THR A 69 28.34 42.95 80.66
N VAL A 70 28.33 42.20 79.57
CA VAL A 70 27.06 41.72 79.04
C VAL A 70 26.64 40.55 79.89
N THR A 71 25.71 40.79 80.79
CA THR A 71 24.95 39.72 81.48
C THR A 71 24.12 38.98 80.44
N VAL A 72 24.59 37.85 80.01
CA VAL A 72 23.80 36.89 79.23
C VAL A 72 22.73 36.33 80.19
N SER A 73 21.51 36.89 80.07
CA SER A 73 20.33 36.35 80.71
C SER A 73 20.04 35.00 80.02
N ILE A 74 20.43 33.88 80.67
CA ILE A 74 20.02 32.55 80.29
C ILE A 74 18.48 32.53 80.42
N PRO A 75 17.73 32.26 79.36
CA PRO A 75 16.29 32.15 79.42
C PRO A 75 15.93 30.99 80.38
N ASN A 76 15.20 31.34 81.42
CA ASN A 76 14.75 30.42 82.45
C ASN A 76 14.00 29.23 81.82
N PRO A 77 14.47 27.98 81.94
CA PRO A 77 13.88 26.77 81.33
C PRO A 77 12.43 26.50 81.74
N LYS A 78 11.97 27.15 82.78
CA LYS A 78 10.59 27.01 83.29
C LYS A 78 9.51 27.69 82.43
N ARG A 79 9.83 28.59 81.45
CA ARG A 79 8.85 29.20 80.57
C ARG A 79 8.56 28.41 79.24
N MET A 80 9.36 27.41 78.91
CA MET A 80 9.11 26.57 77.73
C MET A 80 8.14 25.43 77.96
N MET A 81 7.95 25.01 79.18
CA MET A 81 7.05 23.88 79.53
C MET A 81 5.56 24.13 79.22
N PRO A 82 4.97 25.32 79.35
CA PRO A 82 3.54 25.45 79.07
C PRO A 82 3.15 25.31 77.60
N PHE A 83 4.11 25.56 76.68
CA PHE A 83 3.83 25.40 75.24
C PHE A 83 3.83 23.90 74.84
N ALA A 84 4.78 23.15 75.33
CA ALA A 84 4.85 21.70 75.08
C ALA A 84 3.67 20.93 75.71
N MET A 85 3.27 21.32 76.92
CA MET A 85 2.11 20.73 77.57
C MET A 85 0.78 21.11 76.90
N ARG A 86 0.63 22.35 76.44
CA ARG A 86 -0.53 22.76 75.63
C ARG A 86 -0.60 22.03 74.28
N ALA A 87 0.54 21.84 73.62
CA ALA A 87 0.64 21.06 72.41
C ALA A 87 0.25 19.59 72.66
N LEU A 88 0.70 19.01 73.80
CA LEU A 88 0.38 17.64 74.15
C LEU A 88 -1.09 17.43 74.54
N GLN A 89 -1.70 18.44 75.26
CA GLN A 89 -3.13 18.44 75.57
C GLN A 89 -3.98 18.64 74.29
N PHE A 90 -3.58 19.51 73.39
CA PHE A 90 -4.23 19.69 72.09
C PHE A 90 -4.14 18.41 71.23
N LEU A 91 -2.97 17.76 71.26
CA LEU A 91 -2.78 16.47 70.56
C LEU A 91 -3.67 15.37 71.12
N LYS A 92 -3.82 15.30 72.46
CA LYS A 92 -4.72 14.30 73.08
C LYS A 92 -6.20 14.61 72.80
N GLN A 93 -6.60 15.86 72.77
CA GLN A 93 -7.97 16.28 72.52
C GLN A 93 -8.42 16.10 71.10
N HIS A 94 -7.44 16.13 70.15
CA HIS A 94 -7.67 15.97 68.70
C HIS A 94 -7.02 14.71 68.12
N LEU A 95 -6.68 13.73 68.97
CA LEU A 95 -5.96 12.51 68.61
C LEU A 95 -6.64 11.84 67.39
N LEU A 96 -7.97 11.70 67.39
CA LEU A 96 -8.71 11.14 66.29
C LEU A 96 -8.58 11.96 64.99
N ALA A 97 -8.61 13.29 65.10
CA ALA A 97 -8.42 14.16 63.92
C ALA A 97 -6.99 14.09 63.36
N VAL A 98 -5.99 13.99 64.27
CA VAL A 98 -4.58 13.80 63.82
C VAL A 98 -4.37 12.44 63.15
N ILE A 99 -4.96 11.37 63.70
CA ILE A 99 -4.90 10.03 63.11
C ILE A 99 -5.58 10.03 61.75
N LEU A 100 -6.78 10.67 61.62
CA LEU A 100 -7.46 10.80 60.33
C LEU A 100 -6.62 11.60 59.33
N LEU A 101 -6.01 12.72 59.75
CA LEU A 101 -5.13 13.52 58.91
C LEU A 101 -3.90 12.71 58.44
N LEU A 102 -3.28 11.95 59.33
CA LEU A 102 -2.14 11.07 58.98
C LEU A 102 -2.57 9.93 58.01
N MET A 103 -3.76 9.36 58.19
CA MET A 103 -4.29 8.36 57.25
C MET A 103 -4.56 8.96 55.90
N VAL A 104 -5.15 10.17 55.81
CA VAL A 104 -5.37 10.87 54.54
C VAL A 104 -4.03 11.20 53.89
N LEU A 105 -3.05 11.69 54.64
CA LEU A 105 -1.72 11.99 54.12
C LEU A 105 -1.00 10.74 53.60
N ALA A 106 -1.07 9.62 54.36
CA ALA A 106 -0.54 8.33 53.93
C ALA A 106 -1.23 7.82 52.67
N ALA A 107 -2.56 7.95 52.59
CA ALA A 107 -3.33 7.58 51.39
C ALA A 107 -2.95 8.49 50.18
N LEU A 108 -2.73 9.79 50.35
CA LEU A 108 -2.27 10.71 49.33
C LEU A 108 -0.85 10.35 48.86
N ILE A 109 0.10 10.12 49.78
CA ILE A 109 1.46 9.72 49.42
C ILE A 109 1.46 8.39 48.68
N THR A 110 0.69 7.42 49.13
CA THR A 110 0.55 6.13 48.47
C THR A 110 -0.10 6.30 47.09
N GLY A 111 -1.16 7.10 46.98
CA GLY A 111 -1.82 7.41 45.75
C GLY A 111 -0.89 8.07 44.72
N ILE A 112 -0.10 9.07 45.17
CA ILE A 112 0.90 9.73 44.31
C ILE A 112 2.00 8.75 43.88
N SER A 113 2.50 7.91 44.79
CA SER A 113 3.54 6.92 44.49
C SER A 113 3.06 5.87 43.50
N VAL A 114 1.87 5.33 43.71
CA VAL A 114 1.23 4.38 42.81
C VAL A 114 0.91 5.04 41.47
N GLY A 115 0.38 6.28 41.46
CA GLY A 115 0.09 7.03 40.26
C GLY A 115 1.34 7.30 39.42
N ASN A 116 2.45 7.71 40.02
CA ASN A 116 3.73 7.90 39.33
C ASN A 116 4.29 6.59 38.78
N TYR A 117 4.15 5.49 39.51
CA TYR A 117 4.55 4.16 39.06
C TYR A 117 3.70 3.72 37.84
N LEU A 118 2.39 3.91 37.88
CA LEU A 118 1.46 3.56 36.81
C LEU A 118 1.63 4.45 35.57
N SER A 119 2.12 5.67 35.75
CA SER A 119 2.35 6.67 34.69
C SER A 119 3.82 6.71 34.24
N ASN A 120 4.58 5.64 34.45
CA ASN A 120 5.95 5.57 33.95
C ASN A 120 5.94 5.17 32.47
N PRO A 121 6.54 5.96 31.56
CA PRO A 121 6.57 5.64 30.13
C PRO A 121 7.28 4.31 29.83
N LYS A 122 8.36 3.97 30.57
CA LYS A 122 9.04 2.67 30.42
C LYS A 122 8.09 1.48 30.65
N ARG A 123 7.10 1.64 31.52
CA ARG A 123 6.12 0.60 31.79
C ARG A 123 5.22 0.30 30.59
N VAL A 124 4.89 1.29 29.80
CA VAL A 124 4.10 1.09 28.57
C VAL A 124 4.89 0.22 27.59
N VAL A 125 6.18 0.51 27.41
CA VAL A 125 7.07 -0.32 26.59
C VAL A 125 7.16 -1.76 27.14
N ASP A 126 7.32 -1.91 28.45
CA ASP A 126 7.36 -3.23 29.11
C ASP A 126 6.04 -4.01 28.92
N GLN A 127 4.90 -3.33 29.06
CA GLN A 127 3.59 -3.94 28.83
C GLN A 127 3.40 -4.40 27.38
N TYR A 128 3.86 -3.60 26.42
CA TYR A 128 3.83 -3.95 25.00
C TYR A 128 4.66 -5.20 24.70
N PHE A 129 5.94 -5.20 25.07
CA PHE A 129 6.83 -6.34 24.82
C PHE A 129 6.43 -7.58 25.61
N SER A 130 5.90 -7.41 26.82
CA SER A 130 5.34 -8.52 27.60
C SER A 130 4.09 -9.11 26.94
N ALA A 131 3.29 -8.30 26.28
CA ALA A 131 2.13 -8.76 25.52
C ALA A 131 2.56 -9.48 24.24
N LEU A 132 3.51 -8.94 23.48
CA LEU A 132 4.11 -9.58 22.30
C LEU A 132 4.68 -10.96 22.64
N LYS A 133 5.47 -11.05 23.72
CA LYS A 133 6.02 -12.31 24.20
C LYS A 133 4.97 -13.38 24.51
N LYS A 134 3.77 -12.97 24.90
CA LYS A 134 2.65 -13.87 25.24
C LYS A 134 1.71 -14.13 24.08
N GLY A 135 1.95 -13.54 22.91
CA GLY A 135 1.03 -13.57 21.76
C GLY A 135 -0.32 -12.90 22.05
N ASN A 136 -0.36 -11.94 22.97
CA ASN A 136 -1.57 -11.20 23.30
C ASN A 136 -1.61 -9.90 22.49
N TRP A 137 -2.05 -10.03 21.24
CA TRP A 137 -2.04 -8.93 20.26
C TRP A 137 -2.97 -7.79 20.67
N GLU A 138 -4.15 -8.07 21.22
CA GLU A 138 -5.08 -7.06 21.71
C GLU A 138 -4.45 -6.16 22.78
N LYS A 139 -3.77 -6.80 23.74
CA LYS A 139 -3.07 -6.06 24.79
C LYS A 139 -1.87 -5.28 24.27
N ALA A 140 -1.16 -5.79 23.26
CA ALA A 140 -0.09 -5.06 22.60
C ALA A 140 -0.64 -3.83 21.85
N TYR A 141 -1.67 -4.02 21.03
CA TYR A 141 -2.34 -2.94 20.31
C TYR A 141 -2.86 -1.83 21.23
N SER A 142 -3.43 -2.19 22.39
CA SER A 142 -3.94 -1.23 23.35
C SER A 142 -2.86 -0.28 23.93
N GLN A 143 -1.57 -0.60 23.77
CA GLN A 143 -0.46 0.27 24.17
C GLN A 143 -0.02 1.22 23.05
N LEU A 144 -0.52 1.05 21.81
CA LEU A 144 -0.16 1.87 20.67
C LEU A 144 -0.98 3.13 20.61
N TYR A 145 -0.34 4.21 20.23
CA TYR A 145 -0.99 5.43 19.78
C TYR A 145 -1.11 5.38 18.26
N VAL A 146 -2.32 5.16 17.81
CA VAL A 146 -2.69 5.06 16.39
C VAL A 146 -3.84 6.04 16.10
N LYS A 147 -3.86 6.54 14.88
CA LYS A 147 -5.05 7.17 14.31
C LYS A 147 -5.75 6.08 13.51
N GLU A 148 -6.86 5.59 14.05
CA GLU A 148 -7.61 4.51 13.42
C GLU A 148 -8.11 4.90 12.02
N SER A 149 -8.02 3.96 11.10
CA SER A 149 -8.52 4.01 9.73
C SER A 149 -8.86 2.59 9.28
N ASP A 150 -9.32 2.44 8.04
CA ASP A 150 -9.61 1.12 7.47
C ASP A 150 -8.40 0.18 7.53
N PHE A 151 -7.18 0.71 7.35
CA PHE A 151 -5.92 -0.04 7.35
C PHE A 151 -5.10 0.08 8.65
N VAL A 152 -5.54 0.89 9.59
CA VAL A 152 -4.88 1.09 10.89
C VAL A 152 -5.90 0.86 12.00
N ASN A 153 -6.15 -0.40 12.31
CA ASN A 153 -7.07 -0.87 13.34
C ASN A 153 -6.55 -2.16 13.98
N TYR A 154 -7.27 -2.68 14.93
CA TYR A 154 -6.85 -3.90 15.64
C TYR A 154 -6.76 -5.11 14.70
N ASP A 155 -7.73 -5.30 13.81
CA ASP A 155 -7.78 -6.46 12.92
C ASP A 155 -6.59 -6.46 11.95
N ALA A 156 -6.23 -5.30 11.39
CA ALA A 156 -5.04 -5.12 10.55
C ALA A 156 -3.74 -5.38 11.33
N TYR A 157 -3.66 -4.90 12.58
CA TYR A 157 -2.53 -5.17 13.46
C TYR A 157 -2.40 -6.66 13.78
N GLU A 158 -3.49 -7.33 14.12
CA GLU A 158 -3.52 -8.77 14.41
C GLU A 158 -3.08 -9.58 13.19
N ALA A 159 -3.61 -9.26 12.00
CA ALA A 159 -3.23 -9.91 10.75
C ALA A 159 -1.72 -9.74 10.45
N MET A 160 -1.17 -8.53 10.63
CA MET A 160 0.26 -8.28 10.52
C MET A 160 1.04 -9.16 11.50
N MET A 161 0.66 -9.16 12.78
CA MET A 161 1.37 -9.92 13.82
C MET A 161 1.29 -11.43 13.61
N GLU A 162 0.19 -11.96 13.07
CA GLU A 162 0.06 -13.37 12.72
C GLU A 162 0.94 -13.76 11.52
N ARG A 163 1.05 -12.90 10.51
CA ARG A 163 1.97 -13.09 9.38
C ARG A 163 3.42 -13.07 9.85
N GLU A 164 3.79 -12.08 10.66
CA GLU A 164 5.11 -11.97 11.28
C GLU A 164 5.42 -13.18 12.17
N ALA A 165 4.47 -13.66 12.96
CA ALA A 165 4.66 -14.83 13.81
C ALA A 165 4.89 -16.13 13.03
N LYS A 166 4.43 -16.22 11.79
CA LYS A 166 4.73 -17.36 10.88
C LYS A 166 6.14 -17.27 10.31
N LEU A 167 6.65 -16.06 10.08
CA LEU A 167 7.97 -15.80 9.50
C LEU A 167 9.06 -15.70 10.58
N TYR A 168 8.74 -15.07 11.70
CA TYR A 168 9.65 -14.81 12.80
C TYR A 168 9.14 -15.49 14.06
N THR A 169 10.02 -16.19 14.72
CA THR A 169 9.73 -16.79 16.04
C THR A 169 9.50 -15.69 17.07
N GLY A 170 8.62 -15.97 18.04
CA GLY A 170 8.24 -15.04 19.09
C GLY A 170 9.40 -14.47 19.91
N ILE A 171 9.12 -13.47 20.71
CA ILE A 171 10.11 -12.84 21.62
C ILE A 171 10.36 -13.76 22.81
N GLY A 172 11.55 -14.34 22.89
CA GLY A 172 11.99 -15.17 24.02
C GLY A 172 12.32 -14.33 25.26
N SER A 173 13.13 -13.27 25.10
CA SER A 173 13.50 -12.33 26.17
C SER A 173 13.74 -10.92 25.59
N TYR A 174 13.59 -9.90 26.43
CA TYR A 174 13.88 -8.52 26.05
C TYR A 174 14.47 -7.72 27.21
N ARG A 175 15.18 -6.64 26.89
CA ARG A 175 15.72 -5.67 27.82
C ARG A 175 15.48 -4.25 27.28
N ILE A 176 14.97 -3.37 28.14
CA ILE A 176 14.62 -2.00 27.77
C ILE A 176 15.70 -1.07 28.33
N HIS A 177 16.34 -0.32 27.45
CA HIS A 177 17.27 0.76 27.74
C HIS A 177 16.58 2.09 27.50
N GLU A 178 16.81 3.05 28.38
CA GLU A 178 16.35 4.42 28.19
C GLU A 178 17.47 5.19 27.50
N ASP A 179 17.25 5.54 26.26
CA ASP A 179 18.15 6.45 25.56
C ASP A 179 17.96 7.82 26.17
N GLY A 180 19.04 8.46 26.61
CA GLY A 180 18.98 9.73 27.29
C GLY A 180 18.07 10.71 26.58
N ALA A 181 17.22 11.40 27.34
CA ALA A 181 16.14 12.26 26.85
C ALA A 181 16.61 13.10 25.67
N SER A 182 16.21 12.73 24.46
CA SER A 182 16.39 13.57 23.29
C SER A 182 15.48 14.80 23.48
N SER A 183 16.08 15.89 23.93
CA SER A 183 15.44 17.20 24.05
C SER A 183 15.18 17.80 22.67
N GLY A 184 14.41 17.07 21.86
CA GLY A 184 13.97 17.53 20.57
C GLY A 184 12.58 18.15 20.66
N THR A 185 12.47 19.34 21.26
CA THR A 185 11.28 20.19 21.12
C THR A 185 11.16 20.68 19.67
N LYS A 186 10.74 19.85 18.75
CA LYS A 186 10.19 20.33 17.49
C LYS A 186 8.73 20.75 17.75
N LYS A 187 8.54 22.05 18.03
CA LYS A 187 7.23 22.69 17.94
C LYS A 187 6.74 22.58 16.50
N SER A 188 5.93 21.61 16.19
CA SER A 188 5.08 21.64 15.01
C SER A 188 3.97 22.64 15.27
N LYS A 189 4.03 23.77 14.58
CA LYS A 189 3.01 24.80 14.57
C LYS A 189 1.96 24.36 13.57
N GLY A 190 0.81 23.82 14.03
CA GLY A 190 -0.34 23.77 13.15
C GLY A 190 -1.28 22.57 13.19
N SER A 191 -1.12 21.58 14.06
CA SER A 191 -2.14 20.53 14.18
C SER A 191 -2.86 20.62 15.52
N LYS A 192 -4.20 20.61 15.46
CA LYS A 192 -5.09 20.56 16.62
C LYS A 192 -5.29 19.15 17.15
N ASP A 193 -4.41 18.22 16.85
CA ASP A 193 -4.52 16.85 17.30
C ASP A 193 -4.04 16.71 18.74
N ASP A 194 -4.81 15.99 19.54
CA ASP A 194 -4.69 15.81 20.99
C ASP A 194 -3.42 15.08 21.46
N ALA A 195 -2.53 14.70 20.54
CA ALA A 195 -1.29 14.00 20.82
C ALA A 195 -0.11 14.94 20.82
N GLU A 196 0.36 15.29 21.99
CA GLU A 196 1.50 16.17 22.14
C GLU A 196 2.53 15.62 23.09
N ARG A 197 3.72 15.56 22.55
CA ARG A 197 4.78 16.51 22.89
C ARG A 197 5.82 16.06 23.88
N LEU A 198 6.12 14.87 24.12
CA LEU A 198 7.47 14.53 24.57
C LEU A 198 7.75 13.09 24.12
N MET A 199 8.33 12.96 22.97
CA MET A 199 8.85 11.67 22.57
C MET A 199 10.02 11.32 23.48
N ARG A 200 9.88 10.26 24.24
CA ARG A 200 10.99 9.55 24.88
C ARG A 200 11.26 8.35 24.02
N THR A 201 12.51 8.17 23.66
CA THR A 201 12.95 7.01 22.92
C THR A 201 13.52 5.98 23.87
N TYR A 202 13.15 4.74 23.65
CA TYR A 202 13.69 3.57 24.34
C TYR A 202 14.25 2.62 23.31
N THR A 203 15.45 2.14 23.58
CA THR A 203 16.03 1.02 22.83
C THR A 203 15.67 -0.28 23.54
N VAL A 204 15.12 -1.21 22.79
CA VAL A 204 14.75 -2.54 23.29
C VAL A 204 15.56 -3.59 22.56
N ASP A 205 16.50 -4.20 23.30
CA ASP A 205 17.18 -5.40 22.85
C ASP A 205 16.27 -6.59 23.08
N TYR A 206 16.01 -7.39 22.09
CA TYR A 206 15.22 -8.60 22.25
C TYR A 206 15.87 -9.77 21.53
N VAL A 207 15.65 -10.94 22.08
CA VAL A 207 16.12 -12.20 21.52
C VAL A 207 14.90 -13.00 21.09
N THR A 208 14.90 -13.42 19.84
CA THR A 208 13.85 -14.31 19.31
C THR A 208 14.04 -15.74 19.83
N ASP A 209 13.02 -16.57 19.70
CA ASP A 209 13.10 -17.99 20.08
C ASP A 209 14.16 -18.75 19.26
N ARG A 210 14.59 -18.23 18.11
CA ARG A 210 15.73 -18.75 17.33
C ARG A 210 17.09 -18.22 17.77
N SER A 211 17.16 -17.56 18.93
CA SER A 211 18.39 -17.00 19.50
C SER A 211 19.02 -15.86 18.64
N THR A 212 18.23 -15.22 17.79
CA THR A 212 18.69 -14.02 17.07
C THR A 212 18.50 -12.81 17.98
N SER A 213 19.58 -12.06 18.20
CA SER A 213 19.56 -10.79 18.94
C SER A 213 19.20 -9.66 17.98
N ASN A 214 18.19 -8.87 18.32
CA ASN A 214 17.71 -7.73 17.57
C ASN A 214 17.58 -6.52 18.48
N GLU A 215 17.58 -5.33 17.89
CA GLU A 215 17.39 -4.05 18.54
C GLU A 215 16.23 -3.30 17.89
N MET A 216 15.35 -2.70 18.68
CA MET A 216 14.24 -1.90 18.21
C MET A 216 14.19 -0.58 18.97
N SER A 217 14.10 0.52 18.25
CA SER A 217 13.85 1.84 18.82
C SER A 217 12.34 2.06 18.96
N VAL A 218 11.89 2.44 20.14
CA VAL A 218 10.48 2.64 20.46
C VAL A 218 10.26 4.06 20.96
N GLU A 219 9.41 4.80 20.27
CA GLU A 219 9.02 6.15 20.66
C GLU A 219 7.76 6.13 21.53
N VAL A 220 7.80 6.81 22.67
CA VAL A 220 6.67 6.92 23.60
C VAL A 220 6.14 8.35 23.60
N VAL A 221 4.88 8.50 23.30
CA VAL A 221 4.16 9.78 23.28
C VAL A 221 3.36 9.97 24.56
N LYS A 222 3.30 11.22 25.02
CA LYS A 222 2.45 11.63 26.14
C LYS A 222 1.11 12.12 25.60
N LEU A 223 0.04 11.55 26.10
CA LEU A 223 -1.30 11.96 25.71
C LEU A 223 -1.75 13.22 26.47
N SER A 224 -2.64 14.00 25.87
CA SER A 224 -3.31 15.12 26.54
C SER A 224 -4.24 14.65 27.66
N LYS A 225 -4.77 13.44 27.52
CA LYS A 225 -5.60 12.77 28.52
C LYS A 225 -4.78 12.38 29.74
N LYS A 226 -5.38 12.53 30.93
CA LYS A 226 -4.73 12.19 32.20
C LYS A 226 -5.45 11.02 32.87
N LYS A 227 -4.68 10.10 33.44
CA LYS A 227 -5.19 9.07 34.35
C LYS A 227 -5.43 9.67 35.73
N PHE A 228 -6.53 9.31 36.38
CA PHE A 228 -6.88 9.77 37.75
C PHE A 228 -6.76 11.30 37.92
N LEU A 229 -7.18 12.10 36.90
CA LEU A 229 -7.19 13.56 36.87
C LEU A 229 -5.80 14.25 36.88
N PHE A 230 -4.74 13.60 37.37
CA PHE A 230 -3.44 14.24 37.62
C PHE A 230 -2.26 13.62 36.89
N PHE A 231 -2.31 12.31 36.64
CA PHE A 231 -1.16 11.58 36.11
C PHE A 231 -1.15 11.54 34.57
N PRO A 232 0.00 11.79 33.94
CA PRO A 232 0.10 11.68 32.48
C PRO A 232 -0.14 10.24 32.02
N GLU A 233 -0.79 10.12 30.88
CA GLU A 233 -0.94 8.87 30.15
C GLU A 233 0.07 8.82 29.01
N TYR A 234 0.64 7.65 28.76
CA TYR A 234 1.63 7.42 27.72
C TYR A 234 1.21 6.23 26.86
N GLN A 235 1.53 6.32 25.56
CA GLN A 235 1.39 5.23 24.61
C GLN A 235 2.61 5.18 23.69
N ILE A 236 2.82 4.06 23.02
CA ILE A 236 3.88 3.88 22.02
C ILE A 236 3.40 4.49 20.70
N SER A 237 4.22 5.35 20.09
CA SER A 237 3.95 5.82 18.73
C SER A 237 4.03 4.64 17.76
N ALA A 238 2.98 4.42 16.97
CA ALA A 238 3.00 3.42 15.92
C ALA A 238 3.64 3.94 14.61
N SER A 239 4.14 5.18 14.58
CA SER A 239 4.69 5.78 13.36
C SER A 239 5.81 4.99 12.70
N SER A 240 6.61 4.27 13.49
CA SER A 240 7.65 3.39 12.98
C SER A 240 7.14 2.02 12.49
N MET A 241 5.88 1.71 12.74
CA MET A 241 5.20 0.47 12.34
C MET A 241 4.29 0.69 11.12
N LEU A 242 4.14 1.94 10.69
CA LEU A 242 3.26 2.34 9.60
C LEU A 242 4.09 2.87 8.44
N GLY A 243 3.67 2.53 7.23
CA GLY A 243 4.20 3.03 5.97
C GLY A 243 3.08 3.47 5.05
N SER A 244 3.44 3.94 3.87
CA SER A 244 2.52 4.16 2.76
C SER A 244 2.50 2.92 1.87
N PHE A 245 1.37 2.68 1.23
CA PHE A 245 1.22 1.60 0.25
C PHE A 245 0.55 2.15 -1.00
N THR A 246 1.08 1.82 -2.16
CA THR A 246 0.55 2.29 -3.44
C THR A 246 0.13 1.13 -4.33
N VAL A 247 -0.94 1.34 -5.07
CA VAL A 247 -1.40 0.37 -6.07
C VAL A 247 -1.64 1.09 -7.38
N SER A 248 -1.18 0.52 -8.48
CA SER A 248 -1.64 0.87 -9.83
C SER A 248 -2.39 -0.31 -10.42
N ALA A 249 -3.49 -0.04 -11.12
CA ALA A 249 -4.32 -1.08 -11.73
C ALA A 249 -5.07 -0.52 -12.96
N PRO A 250 -5.52 -1.41 -13.88
CA PRO A 250 -6.38 -1.00 -14.98
C PRO A 250 -7.61 -0.23 -14.49
N GLY A 251 -8.01 0.80 -15.24
CA GLY A 251 -9.09 1.72 -14.85
C GLY A 251 -10.45 1.06 -14.62
N TYR A 252 -10.64 -0.10 -15.17
CA TYR A 252 -11.85 -0.91 -15.03
C TYR A 252 -11.82 -1.87 -13.83
N ALA A 253 -10.68 -2.05 -13.18
CA ALA A 253 -10.56 -3.00 -12.09
C ALA A 253 -11.11 -2.44 -10.78
N LYS A 254 -11.84 -3.26 -10.03
CA LYS A 254 -12.17 -3.05 -8.62
C LYS A 254 -11.05 -3.63 -7.79
N VAL A 255 -10.40 -2.78 -7.01
CA VAL A 255 -9.20 -3.17 -6.27
C VAL A 255 -9.46 -3.24 -4.79
N THR A 256 -8.93 -4.27 -4.14
CA THR A 256 -8.94 -4.42 -2.69
C THR A 256 -7.51 -4.63 -2.17
N VAL A 257 -7.26 -4.14 -0.97
CA VAL A 257 -6.02 -4.44 -0.21
C VAL A 257 -6.44 -5.09 1.10
N ASP A 258 -5.90 -6.27 1.39
CA ASP A 258 -6.30 -7.11 2.53
C ASP A 258 -7.84 -7.33 2.61
N GLY A 259 -8.50 -7.42 1.44
CA GLY A 259 -9.94 -7.55 1.32
C GLY A 259 -10.75 -6.26 1.50
N ILE A 260 -10.11 -5.12 1.71
CA ILE A 260 -10.76 -3.81 1.88
C ILE A 260 -10.75 -3.06 0.55
N PRO A 261 -11.90 -2.62 0.01
CA PRO A 261 -11.97 -1.81 -1.21
C PRO A 261 -11.23 -0.48 -1.05
N ILE A 262 -10.46 -0.09 -2.07
CA ILE A 262 -9.60 1.11 -2.01
C ILE A 262 -10.06 2.26 -2.93
N ASP A 263 -11.29 2.25 -3.42
CA ASP A 263 -11.81 3.31 -4.30
C ASP A 263 -11.69 4.72 -3.68
N SER A 264 -11.86 4.82 -2.35
CA SER A 264 -11.72 6.09 -1.62
C SER A 264 -10.27 6.59 -1.50
N TYR A 265 -9.30 5.78 -1.85
CA TYR A 265 -7.86 6.06 -1.81
C TYR A 265 -7.27 6.38 -3.17
N LYS A 266 -8.12 6.53 -4.19
CA LYS A 266 -7.71 6.93 -5.54
C LYS A 266 -7.09 8.33 -5.49
N THR A 267 -5.89 8.46 -6.06
CA THR A 267 -5.12 9.72 -6.09
C THR A 267 -5.06 10.33 -7.47
N ASP A 268 -4.99 9.48 -8.51
CA ASP A 268 -4.83 9.93 -9.88
C ASP A 268 -5.41 8.88 -10.85
N ALA A 269 -5.58 9.27 -12.11
CA ALA A 269 -5.95 8.39 -13.21
C ALA A 269 -5.18 8.80 -14.47
N ASP A 270 -4.69 7.83 -15.19
CA ASP A 270 -4.15 7.99 -16.53
C ASP A 270 -5.27 7.62 -17.53
N GLU A 271 -5.94 8.64 -18.06
CA GLU A 271 -7.06 8.45 -18.99
C GLU A 271 -6.58 7.92 -20.35
N GLU A 272 -5.34 8.23 -20.76
CA GLU A 272 -4.80 7.79 -22.05
C GLU A 272 -4.51 6.28 -22.06
N ASN A 273 -4.00 5.75 -20.95
CA ASN A 273 -3.67 4.33 -20.82
C ASN A 273 -4.73 3.55 -20.00
N ASN A 274 -5.79 4.21 -19.58
CA ASN A 274 -6.85 3.66 -18.72
C ASN A 274 -6.32 2.96 -17.45
N TYR A 275 -5.49 3.68 -16.69
CA TYR A 275 -4.97 3.22 -15.40
C TYR A 275 -5.43 4.10 -14.25
N GLN A 276 -5.53 3.50 -13.07
CA GLN A 276 -5.86 4.16 -11.82
C GLN A 276 -4.74 3.96 -10.80
N TYR A 277 -4.47 5.02 -10.03
CA TYR A 277 -3.45 5.03 -8.99
C TYR A 277 -4.09 5.27 -7.63
N TYR A 278 -3.68 4.48 -6.66
CA TYR A 278 -4.17 4.54 -5.29
C TYR A 278 -3.01 4.74 -4.32
N SER A 279 -3.24 5.51 -3.26
CA SER A 279 -2.27 5.70 -2.18
C SER A 279 -2.93 5.60 -0.82
N ILE A 280 -2.48 4.66 -0.03
CA ILE A 280 -2.84 4.47 1.37
C ILE A 280 -1.71 5.08 2.19
N ASP A 281 -1.95 6.25 2.80
CA ASP A 281 -0.93 7.03 3.52
C ASP A 281 -0.40 6.33 4.77
N ALA A 282 -1.23 5.48 5.40
CA ALA A 282 -0.88 4.76 6.61
C ALA A 282 -1.47 3.35 6.60
N ILE A 283 -0.59 2.36 6.61
CA ILE A 283 -0.88 0.93 6.72
C ILE A 283 0.25 0.29 7.55
N PHE A 284 -0.02 -0.77 8.30
CA PHE A 284 1.03 -1.48 9.02
C PHE A 284 2.03 -2.09 8.04
N HIS A 285 3.34 -2.01 8.38
CA HIS A 285 4.37 -2.65 7.57
C HIS A 285 4.14 -4.15 7.47
N GLY A 286 4.41 -4.69 6.31
CA GLY A 286 4.29 -6.13 6.07
C GLY A 286 3.97 -6.43 4.62
N VAL A 287 3.61 -7.67 4.36
CA VAL A 287 3.15 -8.12 3.05
C VAL A 287 1.62 -8.04 3.04
N HIS A 288 1.09 -7.27 2.09
CA HIS A 288 -0.34 -7.07 1.90
C HIS A 288 -0.82 -7.84 0.68
N GLU A 289 -2.00 -8.42 0.79
CA GLU A 289 -2.67 -9.05 -0.33
C GLU A 289 -3.44 -8.00 -1.13
N VAL A 290 -3.26 -7.99 -2.45
CA VAL A 290 -3.95 -7.09 -3.36
C VAL A 290 -4.71 -7.93 -4.36
N SER A 291 -6.03 -7.74 -4.43
CA SER A 291 -6.87 -8.37 -5.45
C SER A 291 -7.46 -7.31 -6.37
N ALA A 292 -7.48 -7.63 -7.65
CA ALA A 292 -8.14 -6.85 -8.69
C ALA A 292 -9.14 -7.73 -9.41
N SER A 293 -10.35 -7.23 -9.64
CA SER A 293 -11.42 -7.96 -10.30
C SER A 293 -12.29 -7.03 -11.14
N SER A 294 -12.92 -7.59 -12.18
CA SER A 294 -14.00 -6.94 -12.92
C SER A 294 -15.09 -7.95 -13.23
N GLU A 295 -16.23 -7.50 -13.75
CA GLU A 295 -17.30 -8.40 -14.19
C GLU A 295 -16.99 -9.12 -15.50
N LEU A 296 -15.93 -8.71 -16.20
CA LEU A 296 -15.55 -9.20 -17.53
C LEU A 296 -14.24 -9.99 -17.51
N THR A 297 -13.50 -9.99 -16.38
CA THR A 297 -12.19 -10.62 -16.26
C THR A 297 -12.13 -11.57 -15.09
N GLU A 298 -11.19 -12.49 -15.12
CA GLU A 298 -10.84 -13.28 -13.93
C GLU A 298 -10.28 -12.38 -12.82
N GLU A 299 -10.47 -12.81 -11.58
CA GLU A 299 -9.86 -12.17 -10.43
C GLU A 299 -8.36 -12.46 -10.38
N TYR A 300 -7.58 -11.42 -10.24
CA TYR A 300 -6.14 -11.51 -10.02
C TYR A 300 -5.80 -11.15 -8.58
N THR A 301 -4.96 -11.97 -7.95
CA THR A 301 -4.49 -11.74 -6.58
C THR A 301 -2.98 -11.83 -6.53
N THR A 302 -2.35 -10.85 -5.91
CA THR A 302 -0.91 -10.78 -5.71
C THR A 302 -0.58 -10.21 -4.33
N THR A 303 0.69 -10.08 -4.01
CA THR A 303 1.14 -9.54 -2.73
C THR A 303 2.28 -8.54 -2.90
N GLY A 304 2.31 -7.52 -2.06
CA GLY A 304 3.38 -6.53 -2.02
C GLY A 304 3.60 -5.95 -0.62
N SER A 305 4.72 -5.29 -0.41
CA SER A 305 5.08 -4.68 0.89
C SER A 305 5.05 -3.15 0.90
N GLU A 306 5.23 -2.51 -0.25
CA GLU A 306 5.26 -1.05 -0.39
C GLU A 306 4.46 -0.57 -1.59
N ALA A 307 4.48 -1.35 -2.68
CA ALA A 307 3.76 -1.05 -3.91
C ALA A 307 3.38 -2.33 -4.64
N VAL A 308 2.30 -2.25 -5.41
CA VAL A 308 1.85 -3.29 -6.34
C VAL A 308 1.39 -2.63 -7.63
N ASP A 309 1.90 -3.14 -8.75
CA ASP A 309 1.44 -2.78 -10.09
C ASP A 309 0.72 -3.99 -10.68
N ILE A 310 -0.52 -3.78 -11.10
CA ILE A 310 -1.36 -4.79 -11.76
C ILE A 310 -1.55 -4.36 -13.20
N TYR A 311 -1.26 -5.25 -14.12
CA TYR A 311 -1.38 -5.00 -15.56
C TYR A 311 -2.63 -5.66 -16.12
N SER A 312 -3.12 -5.17 -17.26
CA SER A 312 -4.23 -5.82 -17.98
C SER A 312 -3.91 -7.28 -18.32
N SER A 313 -2.64 -7.60 -18.60
CA SER A 313 -2.16 -8.97 -18.84
C SER A 313 -2.31 -9.91 -17.64
N ASP A 314 -2.46 -9.39 -16.44
CA ASP A 314 -2.66 -10.17 -15.23
C ASP A 314 -4.14 -10.56 -15.03
N MET A 315 -5.04 -9.94 -15.80
CA MET A 315 -6.50 -10.08 -15.67
C MET A 315 -7.10 -10.63 -16.97
N PRO A 316 -6.97 -11.94 -17.25
CA PRO A 316 -7.51 -12.54 -18.48
C PRO A 316 -9.02 -12.41 -18.54
N ILE A 317 -9.54 -12.34 -19.78
CA ILE A 317 -10.96 -12.24 -20.05
C ILE A 317 -11.64 -13.56 -19.65
N LEU A 318 -12.84 -13.46 -19.06
CA LEU A 318 -13.65 -14.64 -18.75
C LEU A 318 -14.06 -15.38 -20.03
N ASP A 319 -13.94 -16.72 -20.05
CA ASP A 319 -14.37 -17.57 -21.16
C ASP A 319 -15.83 -17.29 -21.57
N SER A 320 -16.72 -17.05 -20.59
CA SER A 320 -18.13 -16.73 -20.84
C SER A 320 -18.33 -15.39 -21.56
N VAL A 321 -17.41 -14.47 -21.42
CA VAL A 321 -17.41 -13.17 -22.12
C VAL A 321 -16.97 -13.38 -23.56
N VAL A 322 -15.87 -14.12 -23.75
CA VAL A 322 -15.37 -14.50 -25.09
C VAL A 322 -16.46 -15.22 -25.89
N ASP A 323 -17.09 -16.23 -25.29
CA ASP A 323 -18.23 -16.97 -25.90
C ASP A 323 -19.37 -16.00 -26.32
N THR A 324 -19.72 -15.07 -25.44
CA THR A 324 -20.79 -14.08 -25.72
C THR A 324 -20.43 -13.19 -26.88
N ILE A 325 -19.20 -12.68 -26.94
CA ILE A 325 -18.72 -11.84 -28.04
C ILE A 325 -18.69 -12.66 -29.34
N PHE A 326 -18.21 -13.90 -29.28
CA PHE A 326 -18.15 -14.76 -30.46
C PHE A 326 -19.52 -15.07 -31.05
N GLU A 327 -20.54 -15.36 -30.21
CA GLU A 327 -21.92 -15.56 -30.69
C GLU A 327 -22.52 -14.28 -31.28
N THR A 328 -22.19 -13.12 -30.70
CA THR A 328 -22.59 -11.81 -31.25
C THR A 328 -21.94 -11.59 -32.61
N ALA A 329 -20.63 -11.82 -32.70
CA ALA A 329 -19.86 -11.63 -33.92
C ALA A 329 -20.34 -12.55 -35.06
N LYS A 330 -20.74 -13.78 -34.76
CA LYS A 330 -21.38 -14.68 -35.74
C LYS A 330 -22.68 -14.09 -36.27
N SER A 331 -23.51 -13.57 -35.37
CA SER A 331 -24.78 -12.95 -35.76
C SER A 331 -24.59 -11.71 -36.64
N ASP A 332 -23.62 -10.87 -36.30
CA ASP A 332 -23.30 -9.66 -37.06
C ASP A 332 -22.73 -10.00 -38.44
N LEU A 333 -21.86 -10.99 -38.52
CA LEU A 333 -21.29 -11.49 -39.75
C LEU A 333 -22.37 -12.10 -40.66
N ASP A 334 -23.28 -12.93 -40.13
CA ASP A 334 -24.40 -13.49 -40.85
C ASP A 334 -25.31 -12.39 -41.42
N GLN A 335 -25.55 -11.33 -40.68
CA GLN A 335 -26.35 -10.20 -41.12
C GLN A 335 -25.68 -9.47 -42.26
N MET A 336 -24.38 -9.23 -42.19
CA MET A 336 -23.61 -8.54 -43.28
C MET A 336 -23.56 -9.39 -44.54
N ILE A 337 -23.25 -10.66 -44.47
CA ILE A 337 -23.20 -11.58 -45.62
C ILE A 337 -24.58 -11.69 -46.25
N THR A 338 -25.65 -11.87 -45.44
CA THR A 338 -27.01 -11.94 -45.96
C THR A 338 -27.42 -10.66 -46.66
N ALA A 339 -27.11 -9.51 -46.07
CA ALA A 339 -27.38 -8.19 -46.71
C ALA A 339 -26.62 -8.03 -48.04
N ALA A 340 -25.35 -8.47 -48.07
CA ALA A 340 -24.54 -8.42 -49.27
C ALA A 340 -25.13 -9.26 -50.40
N CYS A 341 -25.51 -10.50 -50.14
CA CYS A 341 -26.11 -11.38 -51.12
C CYS A 341 -27.42 -10.75 -51.74
N GLN A 342 -28.17 -10.04 -50.92
CA GLN A 342 -29.42 -9.40 -51.33
C GLN A 342 -29.24 -8.01 -52.01
N GLY A 343 -28.03 -7.45 -51.97
CA GLY A 343 -27.75 -6.08 -52.37
C GLY A 343 -28.53 -5.05 -51.53
N ALA A 344 -28.76 -5.39 -50.24
CA ALA A 344 -29.46 -4.52 -49.32
C ALA A 344 -28.51 -3.46 -48.79
N THR A 345 -29.04 -2.30 -48.41
CA THR A 345 -28.31 -1.28 -47.64
C THR A 345 -28.54 -1.52 -46.16
N LEU A 346 -27.45 -1.54 -45.37
CA LEU A 346 -27.54 -1.51 -43.92
C LEU A 346 -27.78 -0.08 -43.43
N GLU A 347 -28.39 0.06 -42.26
CA GLU A 347 -28.57 1.37 -41.63
C GLU A 347 -27.18 1.95 -41.24
N ASP A 348 -27.10 3.28 -41.28
CA ASP A 348 -25.87 4.05 -41.09
C ASP A 348 -25.32 3.82 -39.65
N ASN A 349 -24.29 2.99 -39.57
CA ASN A 349 -23.53 2.69 -38.36
C ASN A 349 -22.19 2.04 -38.74
N THR A 350 -21.34 1.67 -37.73
CA THR A 350 -20.04 1.03 -37.98
C THR A 350 -20.14 -0.23 -38.85
N MET A 351 -21.25 -0.96 -38.76
CA MET A 351 -21.49 -2.16 -39.56
C MET A 351 -21.70 -1.79 -41.05
N SER A 352 -22.33 -0.64 -41.38
CA SER A 352 -22.56 -0.24 -42.77
C SER A 352 -21.29 0.14 -43.49
N ASP A 353 -20.35 0.82 -42.81
CA ASP A 353 -19.08 1.21 -43.41
C ASP A 353 -18.25 -0.04 -43.77
N ALA A 354 -18.10 -0.94 -42.81
CA ALA A 354 -17.37 -2.20 -43.01
C ALA A 354 -18.09 -3.14 -43.99
N TYR A 355 -19.41 -3.14 -44.03
CA TYR A 355 -20.20 -3.89 -44.97
C TYR A 355 -19.94 -3.42 -46.41
N GLU A 356 -19.93 -2.11 -46.68
CA GLU A 356 -19.61 -1.57 -48.00
C GLU A 356 -18.17 -1.88 -48.40
N ASP A 357 -17.21 -1.75 -47.51
CA ASP A 357 -15.80 -1.91 -47.79
C ASP A 357 -15.39 -3.37 -48.02
N TYR A 358 -15.98 -4.33 -47.27
CA TYR A 358 -15.46 -5.71 -47.23
C TYR A 358 -16.42 -6.77 -47.75
N PHE A 359 -17.73 -6.59 -47.60
CA PHE A 359 -18.69 -7.67 -47.90
C PHE A 359 -19.55 -7.42 -49.16
N TYR A 360 -19.94 -6.20 -49.42
CA TYR A 360 -20.87 -5.88 -50.52
C TYR A 360 -20.35 -6.36 -51.85
N ASP A 361 -19.15 -5.94 -52.27
CA ASP A 361 -18.59 -6.31 -53.54
C ASP A 361 -18.17 -7.79 -53.63
N SER A 362 -17.94 -8.45 -52.49
CA SER A 362 -17.55 -9.84 -52.46
C SER A 362 -18.72 -10.81 -52.63
N PHE A 363 -19.89 -10.45 -52.12
CA PHE A 363 -21.05 -11.36 -52.04
C PHE A 363 -22.26 -10.87 -52.82
N TYR A 364 -22.22 -9.65 -53.38
CA TYR A 364 -23.39 -9.11 -54.11
C TYR A 364 -23.65 -9.84 -55.41
N GLU A 365 -24.82 -10.44 -55.53
CA GLU A 365 -25.28 -11.13 -56.73
C GLU A 365 -25.79 -10.12 -57.78
N LYS A 366 -24.87 -9.41 -58.45
CA LYS A 366 -25.21 -8.33 -59.41
C LYS A 366 -25.66 -8.82 -60.76
N GLU A 367 -25.11 -9.92 -61.19
CA GLU A 367 -25.20 -10.40 -62.59
C GLU A 367 -25.60 -11.86 -62.63
N GLU A 368 -25.93 -12.38 -63.81
CA GLU A 368 -26.22 -13.80 -64.00
C GLU A 368 -25.00 -14.73 -63.76
N THR A 369 -23.79 -14.12 -63.73
CA THR A 369 -22.53 -14.85 -63.48
C THR A 369 -21.92 -14.41 -62.16
N GLY A 370 -21.07 -15.28 -61.56
CA GLY A 370 -20.44 -15.05 -60.29
C GLY A 370 -20.98 -15.95 -59.19
N MET A 371 -20.82 -15.55 -57.93
CA MET A 371 -21.32 -16.32 -56.80
C MET A 371 -22.81 -16.09 -56.58
N HIS A 372 -23.55 -17.18 -56.47
CA HIS A 372 -24.97 -17.18 -56.18
C HIS A 372 -25.28 -18.17 -55.03
N ASN A 373 -26.40 -17.98 -54.37
CA ASN A 373 -26.87 -18.89 -53.30
C ASN A 373 -25.84 -19.08 -52.17
N VAL A 374 -25.12 -18.08 -51.80
CA VAL A 374 -24.11 -18.12 -50.75
C VAL A 374 -24.75 -18.50 -49.44
N LYS A 375 -24.16 -19.47 -48.76
CA LYS A 375 -24.60 -19.99 -47.47
C LYS A 375 -23.44 -20.34 -46.60
N VAL A 376 -23.30 -19.67 -45.43
CA VAL A 376 -22.32 -20.00 -44.41
C VAL A 376 -22.70 -21.34 -43.76
N THR A 377 -21.75 -22.23 -43.65
CA THR A 377 -21.91 -23.62 -43.17
C THR A 377 -21.29 -23.85 -41.80
N SER A 378 -20.23 -23.15 -41.48
CA SER A 378 -19.58 -23.27 -40.19
C SER A 378 -18.84 -21.99 -39.78
N TYR A 379 -18.63 -21.83 -38.46
CA TYR A 379 -17.81 -20.80 -37.87
C TYR A 379 -16.79 -21.39 -36.95
N ARG A 380 -15.60 -20.77 -36.88
CA ARG A 380 -14.52 -21.15 -35.99
C ARG A 380 -13.94 -19.89 -35.35
N ASP A 381 -13.73 -19.92 -34.04
CA ASP A 381 -13.00 -18.88 -33.33
C ASP A 381 -11.50 -18.98 -33.68
N ILE A 382 -10.93 -17.88 -34.13
CA ILE A 382 -9.50 -17.70 -34.40
C ILE A 382 -8.93 -16.49 -33.63
N SER A 383 -9.63 -16.04 -32.58
CA SER A 383 -9.19 -14.94 -31.74
C SER A 383 -7.90 -15.30 -31.01
N GLU A 384 -6.96 -14.36 -30.97
CA GLU A 384 -5.69 -14.53 -30.24
C GLU A 384 -5.66 -13.69 -28.95
N GLN A 385 -6.59 -12.77 -28.78
CA GLN A 385 -6.64 -11.83 -27.67
C GLN A 385 -7.14 -12.53 -26.40
N THR A 386 -6.37 -12.45 -25.33
CA THR A 386 -6.71 -13.03 -24.01
C THR A 386 -6.96 -11.98 -22.94
N VAL A 387 -6.67 -10.70 -23.21
CA VAL A 387 -6.84 -9.57 -22.31
C VAL A 387 -7.44 -8.40 -23.08
N PHE A 388 -8.12 -7.49 -22.37
CA PHE A 388 -8.68 -6.30 -23.02
C PHE A 388 -7.59 -5.28 -23.37
N ASP A 389 -7.77 -4.60 -24.51
CA ASP A 389 -7.01 -3.40 -24.82
C ASP A 389 -7.73 -2.17 -24.24
N GLY A 390 -6.97 -1.33 -23.52
CA GLY A 390 -7.45 -0.03 -23.03
C GLY A 390 -8.85 -0.06 -22.42
N ASP A 391 -9.83 0.48 -23.12
CA ASP A 391 -11.22 0.70 -22.67
C ASP A 391 -12.16 -0.48 -22.94
N PHE A 392 -11.78 -1.72 -22.55
CA PHE A 392 -12.58 -2.90 -22.83
C PHE A 392 -12.89 -3.10 -24.31
N THR A 393 -11.87 -3.11 -25.13
CA THR A 393 -11.97 -3.53 -26.53
C THR A 393 -11.49 -4.96 -26.71
N TYR A 394 -12.22 -5.72 -27.53
CA TYR A 394 -11.92 -7.10 -27.88
C TYR A 394 -12.03 -7.33 -29.37
N SER A 395 -10.97 -7.84 -29.98
CA SER A 395 -10.97 -8.21 -31.40
C SER A 395 -11.27 -9.71 -31.55
N CYS A 396 -12.49 -10.02 -31.95
CA CYS A 396 -12.95 -11.37 -32.22
C CYS A 396 -12.58 -11.78 -33.64
N GLY A 397 -11.68 -12.76 -33.75
CA GLY A 397 -11.32 -13.38 -35.03
C GLY A 397 -12.27 -14.52 -35.36
N ILE A 398 -12.91 -14.49 -36.53
CA ILE A 398 -13.81 -15.54 -37.02
C ILE A 398 -13.34 -16.05 -38.37
N ALA A 399 -13.08 -17.36 -38.45
CA ALA A 399 -13.02 -18.05 -39.71
C ALA A 399 -14.38 -18.68 -40.02
N TYR A 400 -14.85 -18.54 -41.24
CA TYR A 400 -16.15 -19.08 -41.66
C TYR A 400 -16.02 -19.83 -42.98
N ASP A 401 -16.69 -20.98 -43.07
CA ASP A 401 -16.78 -21.75 -44.28
C ASP A 401 -18.15 -21.50 -44.94
N TYR A 402 -18.15 -21.34 -46.23
CA TYR A 402 -19.39 -21.12 -46.98
C TYR A 402 -19.43 -21.87 -48.28
N THR A 403 -20.64 -22.19 -48.73
CA THR A 403 -20.91 -22.80 -50.05
C THR A 403 -21.61 -21.76 -50.92
N TYR A 404 -21.37 -21.88 -52.23
CA TYR A 404 -22.02 -21.05 -53.23
C TYR A 404 -22.11 -21.76 -54.57
N ASP A 405 -22.97 -21.25 -55.43
CA ASP A 405 -23.07 -21.67 -56.83
C ASP A 405 -22.24 -20.71 -57.67
N ASN A 406 -21.18 -21.19 -58.29
CA ASN A 406 -20.37 -20.43 -59.24
C ASN A 406 -21.03 -20.48 -60.59
N CYS A 407 -21.66 -19.34 -60.99
CA CYS A 407 -22.39 -19.19 -62.26
C CYS A 407 -21.49 -18.54 -63.29
N TYR A 408 -21.35 -19.21 -64.43
CA TYR A 408 -20.56 -18.74 -65.57
C TYR A 408 -21.15 -19.19 -66.91
N TYR A 409 -20.78 -18.48 -67.99
CA TYR A 409 -21.15 -18.89 -69.31
C TYR A 409 -20.15 -19.89 -69.88
N ASP A 410 -20.67 -21.13 -70.20
CA ASP A 410 -19.92 -22.17 -70.87
C ASP A 410 -20.32 -22.19 -72.34
N SER A 411 -19.34 -22.09 -73.25
CA SER A 411 -19.62 -22.18 -74.68
C SER A 411 -19.81 -23.61 -75.15
N GLN A 412 -21.06 -23.98 -75.40
CA GLN A 412 -21.45 -25.32 -75.81
C GLN A 412 -21.78 -25.36 -77.32
N TYR A 413 -21.28 -26.38 -78.02
CA TYR A 413 -21.59 -26.58 -79.43
C TYR A 413 -22.95 -27.24 -79.60
N GLN A 414 -23.88 -26.47 -80.12
CA GLN A 414 -25.24 -26.96 -80.38
C GLN A 414 -25.31 -27.58 -81.79
N SER A 415 -25.31 -28.90 -81.88
CA SER A 415 -25.29 -29.65 -83.16
C SER A 415 -26.51 -29.42 -84.04
N SER A 416 -27.67 -29.10 -83.49
CA SER A 416 -28.90 -28.78 -84.21
C SER A 416 -28.82 -27.46 -84.98
N THR A 417 -28.13 -26.52 -84.49
CA THR A 417 -27.94 -25.18 -85.13
C THR A 417 -26.56 -24.99 -85.71
N ARG A 418 -25.65 -25.92 -85.49
CA ARG A 418 -24.22 -25.85 -85.87
C ARG A 418 -23.52 -24.57 -85.43
N LYS A 419 -23.89 -24.11 -84.21
CA LYS A 419 -23.28 -22.91 -83.58
C LYS A 419 -22.82 -23.21 -82.18
N TRP A 420 -21.83 -22.46 -81.72
CA TRP A 420 -21.50 -22.31 -80.34
C TRP A 420 -22.51 -21.37 -79.74
N VAL A 421 -23.06 -21.75 -78.58
CA VAL A 421 -24.03 -20.98 -77.79
C VAL A 421 -23.50 -20.93 -76.37
N ASP A 422 -23.43 -19.76 -75.83
CA ASP A 422 -23.08 -19.60 -74.42
C ASP A 422 -24.30 -19.98 -73.57
N VAL A 423 -24.09 -20.94 -72.72
CA VAL A 423 -25.12 -21.46 -71.82
C VAL A 423 -24.70 -21.15 -70.40
N LEU A 424 -25.57 -20.53 -69.64
CA LEU A 424 -25.35 -20.26 -68.25
C LEU A 424 -25.27 -21.60 -67.50
N THR A 425 -24.15 -21.89 -66.87
CA THR A 425 -23.83 -23.07 -66.13
C THR A 425 -23.58 -22.69 -64.69
N SER A 426 -23.90 -23.56 -63.73
CA SER A 426 -23.72 -23.35 -62.28
C SER A 426 -23.07 -24.59 -61.69
N ASP A 427 -21.93 -24.41 -61.03
CA ASP A 427 -21.22 -25.46 -60.31
C ASP A 427 -21.17 -25.10 -58.84
N PRO A 428 -21.54 -26.03 -57.94
CA PRO A 428 -21.43 -25.79 -56.49
C PRO A 428 -19.95 -25.81 -56.07
N GLU A 429 -19.57 -24.78 -55.31
CA GLU A 429 -18.21 -24.61 -54.78
C GLU A 429 -18.25 -24.33 -53.29
N GLU A 430 -17.12 -24.55 -52.62
CA GLU A 430 -16.90 -24.27 -51.22
C GLU A 430 -15.70 -23.31 -51.10
N SER A 431 -15.79 -22.40 -50.12
CA SER A 431 -14.71 -21.47 -49.81
C SER A 431 -14.68 -21.12 -48.33
N THR A 432 -13.62 -20.44 -47.93
CA THR A 432 -13.42 -19.99 -46.54
C THR A 432 -13.12 -18.50 -46.53
N GLY A 433 -13.56 -17.82 -45.48
CA GLY A 433 -13.25 -16.44 -45.21
C GLY A 433 -12.79 -16.24 -43.76
N GLU A 434 -12.16 -15.11 -43.53
CA GLU A 434 -11.76 -14.67 -42.20
C GLU A 434 -12.18 -13.22 -42.00
N ALA A 435 -12.66 -12.90 -40.80
CA ALA A 435 -13.00 -11.55 -40.41
C ALA A 435 -12.59 -11.32 -38.93
N TYR A 436 -12.15 -10.11 -38.62
CA TYR A 436 -11.83 -9.66 -37.27
C TYR A 436 -12.78 -8.53 -36.95
N LEU A 437 -13.66 -8.77 -35.96
CA LEU A 437 -14.68 -7.84 -35.51
C LEU A 437 -14.26 -7.31 -34.14
N THR A 438 -14.04 -6.02 -34.05
CA THR A 438 -13.66 -5.37 -32.78
C THR A 438 -14.89 -4.87 -32.07
N TYR A 439 -15.08 -5.32 -30.85
CA TYR A 439 -16.17 -4.93 -29.96
C TYR A 439 -15.66 -4.06 -28.84
N SER A 440 -16.41 -3.02 -28.51
CA SER A 440 -16.20 -2.16 -27.35
C SER A 440 -17.35 -2.31 -26.37
N TYR A 441 -17.06 -2.27 -25.06
CA TYR A 441 -18.06 -2.38 -23.99
C TYR A 441 -18.40 -1.00 -23.41
N ASN A 442 -19.67 -0.62 -23.42
CA ASN A 442 -20.14 0.68 -22.93
C ASN A 442 -20.59 0.69 -21.46
N GLY A 443 -20.27 -0.37 -20.70
CA GLY A 443 -20.73 -0.55 -19.33
C GLY A 443 -22.07 -1.28 -19.20
N LYS A 444 -22.69 -1.69 -20.30
CA LYS A 444 -23.95 -2.45 -20.34
C LYS A 444 -23.94 -3.57 -21.37
N GLU A 445 -23.47 -3.26 -22.57
CA GLU A 445 -23.52 -4.14 -23.71
C GLU A 445 -22.29 -3.94 -24.60
N TRP A 446 -21.97 -4.99 -25.34
CA TRP A 446 -20.96 -4.98 -26.38
C TRP A 446 -21.54 -4.41 -27.65
N TYR A 447 -20.82 -3.52 -28.31
CA TYR A 447 -21.18 -2.99 -29.63
C TYR A 447 -20.01 -3.08 -30.57
N LEU A 448 -20.29 -3.34 -31.84
CA LEU A 448 -19.27 -3.40 -32.87
C LEU A 448 -18.68 -2.01 -33.10
N SER A 449 -17.37 -1.87 -32.95
CA SER A 449 -16.65 -0.61 -33.08
C SER A 449 -15.77 -0.55 -34.34
N ASP A 450 -15.27 -1.71 -34.82
CA ASP A 450 -14.44 -1.79 -36.02
C ASP A 450 -14.52 -3.19 -36.63
N ILE A 451 -14.27 -3.28 -37.95
CA ILE A 451 -14.17 -4.54 -38.68
C ILE A 451 -12.99 -4.51 -39.64
N ILE A 452 -12.20 -5.60 -39.61
CA ILE A 452 -11.16 -5.87 -40.58
C ILE A 452 -11.46 -7.23 -41.21
N SER A 453 -11.72 -7.32 -42.50
CA SER A 453 -11.87 -8.57 -43.21
C SER A 453 -10.61 -8.86 -44.03
N ASN A 454 -9.98 -10.00 -43.78
CA ASN A 454 -8.99 -10.53 -44.70
C ASN A 454 -9.72 -11.28 -45.80
N TYR A 455 -9.62 -10.77 -47.03
CA TYR A 455 -10.18 -11.42 -48.19
C TYR A 455 -9.75 -12.88 -48.28
N ALA A 456 -10.72 -13.79 -48.35
CA ALA A 456 -10.46 -15.05 -48.91
C ALA A 456 -10.03 -14.81 -50.37
N TYR A 457 -8.76 -14.93 -50.66
CA TYR A 457 -8.29 -15.03 -52.02
C TYR A 457 -8.85 -16.33 -52.63
N GLY A 458 -10.06 -16.27 -53.10
CA GLY A 458 -10.54 -17.23 -54.08
C GLY A 458 -9.72 -17.01 -55.35
N GLY A 459 -8.52 -17.57 -55.36
CA GLY A 459 -7.66 -17.59 -56.53
C GLY A 459 -8.25 -18.51 -57.56
N GLY A 460 -9.16 -17.99 -58.33
CA GLY A 460 -9.50 -18.58 -59.62
C GLY A 460 -8.84 -17.76 -60.72
N TYR A 461 -7.70 -18.24 -61.22
CA TYR A 461 -7.22 -17.90 -62.56
C TYR A 461 -7.69 -18.98 -63.53
#